data_0513c57a7dd6c1e73a0be74df3a6bc65
#
_entry.id   0513c57a7dd6c1e73a0be74df3a6bc65
#
_cell.length_a   1.000
_cell.length_b   1.000
_cell.length_c   1.000
_cell.angle_alpha   90.00
_cell.angle_beta   90.00
_cell.angle_gamma   90.00
#
_symmetry.space_group_name_H-M   'P 1'
#
loop_
_entity.id
_entity.type
_entity.pdbx_description
1 polymer ?
#
loop_
_entity_poly.entity_id
_entity_poly.type
_entity_poly.pdbx_seq_one_letter_code
_entity_poly.pdbx_strand_id
1 'polypeptide(L)'
;MSKNTVGFIFIGIISIAGLALGGYNFLTAQIFVAPEESGYKLVGIWDGLDDNLNYPPHITSFDWLFEFEQNSYIDLEYISVSNNNTRITLMKQGWYRIQISVLLYDLDVARSYRIDILKNGTILFYLDFIVTEIGYEPSYYNVHAEGYVLSDGNDYIEINGLSTGDPFYPYAIDQKHNQLVLEFVSII
;
A
#
# COMPACT_ATOMS: atom_id res chain seq x y z
N MET A 1 -13.98 -26.88 -6.11
CA MET A 1 -13.28 -27.53 -7.23
C MET A 1 -11.89 -26.91 -7.31
N SER A 2 -10.89 -27.64 -6.83
CA SER A 2 -9.49 -27.20 -6.80
C SER A 2 -8.90 -27.30 -8.20
N LYS A 3 -8.40 -26.21 -8.76
CA LYS A 3 -7.60 -26.23 -9.99
C LYS A 3 -6.14 -26.41 -9.59
N ASN A 4 -5.68 -27.65 -9.66
CA ASN A 4 -4.26 -27.96 -9.57
C ASN A 4 -3.55 -27.39 -10.80
N THR A 5 -2.74 -26.38 -10.61
CA THR A 5 -1.81 -25.90 -11.63
C THR A 5 -0.64 -26.88 -11.67
N VAL A 6 -0.61 -27.74 -12.67
CA VAL A 6 0.51 -28.63 -12.95
C VAL A 6 1.57 -27.80 -13.66
N GLY A 7 2.66 -27.50 -12.97
CA GLY A 7 3.85 -26.91 -13.58
C GLY A 7 4.51 -27.93 -14.51
N PHE A 8 4.59 -27.64 -15.79
CA PHE A 8 5.35 -28.44 -16.76
C PHE A 8 6.84 -28.13 -16.61
N ILE A 9 7.59 -29.12 -16.11
CA ILE A 9 9.06 -29.08 -16.15
C ILE A 9 9.48 -29.55 -17.53
N PHE A 10 9.95 -28.66 -18.39
CA PHE A 10 10.61 -29.00 -19.63
C PHE A 10 12.07 -29.37 -19.33
N ILE A 11 12.37 -30.68 -19.28
CA ILE A 11 13.75 -31.15 -19.29
C ILE A 11 14.19 -31.25 -20.75
N GLY A 12 14.88 -30.24 -21.23
CA GLY A 12 15.55 -30.30 -22.52
C GLY A 12 16.82 -31.16 -22.43
N ILE A 13 16.74 -32.40 -22.85
CA ILE A 13 17.93 -33.25 -23.04
C ILE A 13 18.55 -32.84 -24.36
N ILE A 14 19.64 -32.09 -24.32
CA ILE A 14 20.48 -31.84 -25.48
C ILE A 14 21.50 -32.99 -25.53
N SER A 15 21.26 -33.96 -26.43
CA SER A 15 22.25 -34.96 -26.80
C SER A 15 23.33 -34.31 -27.64
N ILE A 16 24.51 -34.11 -27.09
CA ILE A 16 25.71 -33.83 -27.90
C ILE A 16 26.50 -35.14 -28.03
N ALA A 17 26.37 -35.79 -29.18
CA ALA A 17 27.33 -36.79 -29.63
C ALA A 17 28.50 -36.07 -30.29
N GLY A 18 29.69 -36.15 -29.72
CA GLY A 18 30.88 -35.52 -30.25
C GLY A 18 32.14 -35.92 -29.49
N LEU A 19 32.75 -37.00 -29.96
CA LEU A 19 34.16 -37.44 -29.93
C LEU A 19 35.15 -36.73 -28.96
N ALA A 20 35.62 -37.58 -28.06
CA ALA A 20 36.96 -37.71 -27.47
C ALA A 20 38.00 -36.62 -27.71
N LEU A 21 38.48 -36.02 -26.62
CA LEU A 21 39.86 -36.02 -26.14
C LEU A 21 39.94 -35.10 -24.89
N GLY A 22 40.19 -35.77 -23.77
CA GLY A 22 40.88 -35.15 -22.60
C GLY A 22 40.36 -33.85 -22.03
N GLY A 23 39.34 -33.86 -21.17
CA GLY A 23 39.00 -32.74 -20.33
C GLY A 23 37.68 -33.00 -19.62
N TYR A 24 37.73 -33.23 -18.30
CA TYR A 24 36.53 -33.29 -17.48
C TYR A 24 35.90 -31.89 -17.41
N ASN A 25 34.99 -31.58 -18.29
CA ASN A 25 34.10 -30.46 -18.13
C ASN A 25 32.91 -30.89 -17.28
N PHE A 26 32.90 -30.47 -16.04
CA PHE A 26 31.70 -30.49 -15.22
C PHE A 26 30.66 -29.54 -15.86
N LEU A 27 29.69 -30.14 -16.56
CA LEU A 27 28.45 -29.42 -16.89
C LEU A 27 27.68 -29.15 -15.60
N THR A 28 27.86 -28.00 -15.01
CA THR A 28 26.92 -27.46 -14.03
C THR A 28 25.62 -27.18 -14.77
N ALA A 29 24.63 -28.06 -14.59
CA ALA A 29 23.27 -27.75 -15.00
C ALA A 29 22.83 -26.52 -14.23
N GLN A 30 22.80 -25.35 -14.89
CA GLN A 30 22.13 -24.18 -14.35
C GLN A 30 20.64 -24.52 -14.35
N ILE A 31 20.10 -24.77 -13.16
CA ILE A 31 18.66 -24.83 -12.99
C ILE A 31 18.20 -23.38 -13.21
N PHE A 32 17.64 -23.12 -14.38
CA PHE A 32 16.88 -21.91 -14.60
C PHE A 32 15.61 -22.04 -13.73
N VAL A 33 15.67 -21.50 -12.53
CA VAL A 33 14.46 -21.16 -11.79
C VAL A 33 13.85 -20.02 -12.60
N ALA A 34 12.71 -20.26 -13.25
CA ALA A 34 11.95 -19.18 -13.84
C ALA A 34 11.76 -18.11 -12.76
N PRO A 35 12.03 -16.83 -13.04
CA PRO A 35 11.71 -15.80 -12.07
C PRO A 35 10.23 -15.95 -11.74
N GLU A 36 9.90 -16.01 -10.43
CA GLU A 36 8.52 -15.90 -10.00
C GLU A 36 7.94 -14.67 -10.70
N GLU A 37 6.75 -14.82 -11.27
CA GLU A 37 6.08 -13.71 -11.93
C GLU A 37 6.11 -12.53 -10.97
N SER A 38 6.86 -11.49 -11.36
CA SER A 38 6.92 -10.23 -10.62
C SER A 38 5.59 -9.53 -10.78
N GLY A 39 4.58 -10.03 -10.06
CA GLY A 39 3.24 -9.51 -10.03
C GLY A 39 2.97 -8.80 -8.72
N TYR A 40 2.12 -7.79 -8.79
CA TYR A 40 1.51 -7.22 -7.60
C TYR A 40 0.56 -8.24 -6.99
N LYS A 41 0.72 -8.53 -5.71
CA LYS A 41 -0.23 -9.34 -4.95
C LYS A 41 -1.12 -8.41 -4.14
N LEU A 42 -2.40 -8.39 -4.43
CA LEU A 42 -3.37 -7.69 -3.61
C LEU A 42 -3.37 -8.27 -2.19
N VAL A 43 -3.18 -7.42 -1.17
CA VAL A 43 -3.12 -7.84 0.22
C VAL A 43 -4.16 -7.13 1.11
N GLY A 44 -4.72 -6.00 0.66
CA GLY A 44 -5.79 -5.31 1.37
C GLY A 44 -6.61 -4.39 0.49
N ILE A 45 -7.91 -4.31 0.74
CA ILE A 45 -8.83 -3.32 0.19
C ILE A 45 -9.75 -2.86 1.32
N TRP A 46 -9.87 -1.56 1.47
CA TRP A 46 -10.84 -0.91 2.36
C TRP A 46 -11.66 0.05 1.53
N ASP A 47 -12.97 -0.13 1.56
CA ASP A 47 -13.94 0.79 1.01
C ASP A 47 -14.60 1.52 2.18
N GLY A 48 -14.82 2.83 2.04
CA GLY A 48 -15.48 3.60 3.06
C GLY A 48 -14.63 3.84 4.30
N LEU A 49 -13.52 4.53 4.11
CA LEU A 49 -12.74 5.05 5.23
C LEU A 49 -13.61 6.01 6.05
N ASP A 50 -13.64 5.82 7.36
CA ASP A 50 -14.30 6.75 8.28
C ASP A 50 -13.35 7.89 8.64
N ASP A 51 -13.95 9.01 9.12
CA ASP A 51 -13.18 10.21 9.39
C ASP A 51 -12.45 10.18 10.73
N ASN A 52 -12.57 9.16 11.48
CA ASN A 52 -12.58 9.48 12.87
C ASN A 52 -11.42 9.20 13.69
N LEU A 53 -10.19 9.62 13.57
CA LEU A 53 -9.69 9.45 14.45
C LEU A 53 -8.77 9.83 15.37
N ASN A 54 -9.03 9.84 16.35
CA ASN A 54 -8.60 10.16 17.70
C ASN A 54 -7.69 9.13 18.32
N TYR A 55 -6.57 8.88 17.72
CA TYR A 55 -5.54 8.08 18.32
C TYR A 55 -4.33 8.96 18.68
N PRO A 56 -3.90 9.05 19.96
CA PRO A 56 -2.73 9.85 20.31
C PRO A 56 -1.49 9.47 19.49
N PRO A 57 -0.70 10.45 18.97
CA PRO A 57 -0.81 11.89 19.20
C PRO A 57 -1.81 12.63 18.29
N HIS A 58 -2.43 11.97 17.33
CA HIS A 58 -3.30 12.56 16.30
C HIS A 58 -4.76 12.55 16.79
N ILE A 59 -5.16 13.60 17.51
CA ILE A 59 -6.47 13.64 18.20
C ILE A 59 -7.28 14.90 17.95
N THR A 60 -6.94 15.67 16.93
CA THR A 60 -7.64 16.91 16.62
C THR A 60 -8.29 16.84 15.24
N SER A 61 -9.29 17.68 15.00
CA SER A 61 -9.97 17.79 13.70
C SER A 61 -9.07 18.30 12.56
N PHE A 62 -7.86 18.76 12.88
CA PHE A 62 -6.85 19.20 11.90
C PHE A 62 -5.56 18.35 11.94
N ASP A 63 -5.52 17.29 12.73
CA ASP A 63 -4.45 16.30 12.80
C ASP A 63 -5.05 14.95 13.27
N TRP A 64 -5.34 14.05 12.35
CA TRP A 64 -6.07 12.83 12.57
C TRP A 64 -5.54 11.67 11.71
N LEU A 65 -5.89 10.43 12.06
CA LEU A 65 -5.57 9.23 11.30
C LEU A 65 -6.81 8.70 10.56
N PHE A 66 -6.59 8.13 9.39
CA PHE A 66 -7.64 7.38 8.69
C PHE A 66 -7.98 6.10 9.44
N GLU A 67 -9.27 5.84 9.61
CA GLU A 67 -9.79 4.60 10.16
C GLU A 67 -10.23 3.63 9.04
N PHE A 68 -9.77 2.39 9.10
CA PHE A 68 -10.00 1.37 8.08
C PHE A 68 -11.14 0.44 8.48
N GLU A 69 -12.34 0.95 8.72
CA GLU A 69 -13.44 0.18 9.28
C GLU A 69 -14.02 -0.88 8.36
N GLN A 70 -14.16 -0.57 7.07
CA GLN A 70 -14.80 -1.47 6.12
C GLN A 70 -13.77 -2.14 5.22
N ASN A 71 -13.39 -3.36 5.56
CA ASN A 71 -12.53 -4.13 4.70
C ASN A 71 -13.34 -4.95 3.71
N SER A 72 -13.06 -4.79 2.43
CA SER A 72 -13.55 -5.68 1.37
C SER A 72 -12.66 -6.90 1.20
N TYR A 73 -11.38 -6.77 1.55
CA TYR A 73 -10.41 -7.86 1.50
C TYR A 73 -9.21 -7.60 2.42
N ILE A 74 -8.75 -8.60 3.15
CA ILE A 74 -7.50 -8.60 3.92
C ILE A 74 -6.81 -9.97 3.80
N ASP A 75 -5.54 -9.97 3.40
CA ASP A 75 -4.67 -11.15 3.46
C ASP A 75 -3.85 -11.13 4.74
N LEU A 76 -4.29 -11.87 5.75
CA LEU A 76 -3.68 -11.92 7.07
C LEU A 76 -2.27 -12.55 7.09
N GLU A 77 -1.81 -13.13 6.00
CA GLU A 77 -0.42 -13.56 5.86
C GLU A 77 0.53 -12.38 5.64
N TYR A 78 0.03 -11.29 5.06
CA TYR A 78 0.83 -10.13 4.66
C TYR A 78 0.63 -8.90 5.53
N ILE A 79 -0.56 -8.74 6.09
CA ILE A 79 -0.91 -7.55 6.86
C ILE A 79 -1.83 -7.87 8.05
N SER A 80 -1.81 -7.00 9.05
CA SER A 80 -2.82 -6.99 10.12
C SER A 80 -3.21 -5.55 10.46
N VAL A 81 -4.45 -5.35 10.94
CA VAL A 81 -4.98 -4.04 11.33
C VAL A 81 -5.13 -3.97 12.84
N SER A 82 -4.80 -2.84 13.42
CA SER A 82 -4.82 -2.61 14.88
C SER A 82 -5.05 -1.14 15.22
N ASN A 83 -5.00 -0.79 16.50
CA ASN A 83 -5.16 0.59 17.01
C ASN A 83 -6.46 1.25 16.54
N ASN A 84 -7.60 0.65 16.84
CA ASN A 84 -8.90 1.13 16.37
C ASN A 84 -8.93 1.30 14.84
N ASN A 85 -8.40 0.33 14.12
CA ASN A 85 -8.35 0.29 12.65
C ASN A 85 -7.56 1.43 11.97
N THR A 86 -6.67 2.12 12.69
CA THR A 86 -5.84 3.18 12.10
C THR A 86 -4.46 2.72 11.64
N ARG A 87 -4.04 1.53 12.09
CA ARG A 87 -2.68 1.01 11.86
C ARG A 87 -2.70 -0.28 11.07
N ILE A 88 -1.94 -0.32 9.99
CA ILE A 88 -1.70 -1.51 9.19
C ILE A 88 -0.26 -1.98 9.42
N THR A 89 -0.07 -3.14 10.04
CA THR A 89 1.23 -3.79 10.17
C THR A 89 1.56 -4.57 8.90
N LEU A 90 2.75 -4.37 8.36
CA LEU A 90 3.28 -5.02 7.17
C LEU A 90 4.11 -6.24 7.60
N MET A 91 3.58 -7.45 7.44
CA MET A 91 4.10 -8.69 8.03
C MET A 91 5.11 -9.43 7.15
N LYS A 92 5.35 -8.98 5.94
CA LYS A 92 6.39 -9.54 5.05
C LYS A 92 7.44 -8.48 4.75
N GLN A 93 8.68 -8.92 4.67
CA GLN A 93 9.75 -8.08 4.15
C GLN A 93 9.57 -7.87 2.65
N GLY A 94 9.65 -6.63 2.19
CA GLY A 94 9.55 -6.28 0.78
C GLY A 94 8.85 -4.94 0.55
N TRP A 95 8.57 -4.66 -0.71
CA TRP A 95 7.88 -3.45 -1.12
C TRP A 95 6.36 -3.62 -1.07
N TYR A 96 5.68 -2.61 -0.55
CA TYR A 96 4.22 -2.48 -0.58
C TYR A 96 3.86 -1.23 -1.37
N ARG A 97 2.93 -1.38 -2.30
CA ARG A 97 2.29 -0.27 -3.02
C ARG A 97 1.01 0.10 -2.31
N ILE A 98 0.83 1.39 -2.05
CA ILE A 98 -0.34 1.97 -1.42
C ILE A 98 -1.03 2.85 -2.45
N GLN A 99 -2.32 2.65 -2.66
CA GLN A 99 -3.15 3.51 -3.49
C GLN A 99 -4.32 4.00 -2.66
N ILE A 100 -4.55 5.31 -2.68
CA ILE A 100 -5.66 5.95 -1.95
C ILE A 100 -6.50 6.80 -2.90
N SER A 101 -7.81 6.68 -2.76
CA SER A 101 -8.79 7.59 -3.36
C SER A 101 -9.69 8.07 -2.24
N VAL A 102 -9.71 9.36 -1.96
CA VAL A 102 -10.50 9.95 -0.88
C VAL A 102 -11.08 11.29 -1.30
N LEU A 103 -12.36 11.47 -1.05
CA LEU A 103 -13.01 12.77 -1.16
C LEU A 103 -12.91 13.48 0.20
N LEU A 104 -12.17 14.57 0.24
CA LEU A 104 -12.08 15.46 1.40
C LEU A 104 -13.15 16.55 1.32
N TYR A 105 -13.64 16.99 2.48
CA TYR A 105 -14.57 18.10 2.57
C TYR A 105 -14.21 19.06 3.72
N ASP A 106 -14.88 20.20 3.78
CA ASP A 106 -14.66 21.25 4.76
C ASP A 106 -13.29 21.93 4.61
N LEU A 107 -12.88 22.19 3.37
CA LEU A 107 -11.62 22.87 3.09
C LEU A 107 -11.84 24.39 2.98
N ASP A 108 -11.14 25.13 3.82
CA ASP A 108 -11.18 26.59 3.87
C ASP A 108 -10.19 27.26 2.91
N VAL A 109 -10.40 28.54 2.66
CA VAL A 109 -9.52 29.36 1.83
C VAL A 109 -8.20 29.71 2.53
N ALA A 110 -7.15 29.90 1.75
CA ALA A 110 -5.83 30.30 2.22
C ALA A 110 -5.23 29.36 3.29
N ARG A 111 -5.46 28.07 3.14
CA ARG A 111 -4.96 27.00 4.01
C ARG A 111 -4.14 25.98 3.25
N SER A 112 -3.43 25.17 3.99
CA SER A 112 -2.78 23.98 3.46
C SER A 112 -3.25 22.72 4.18
N TYR A 113 -3.48 21.69 3.37
CA TYR A 113 -3.93 20.38 3.81
C TYR A 113 -2.98 19.34 3.26
N ARG A 114 -2.76 18.27 4.00
CA ARG A 114 -1.78 17.27 3.66
C ARG A 114 -2.29 15.89 4.02
N ILE A 115 -2.03 14.94 3.17
CA ILE A 115 -2.22 13.51 3.44
C ILE A 115 -0.85 12.87 3.46
N ASP A 116 -0.47 12.30 4.59
CA ASP A 116 0.86 11.73 4.83
C ASP A 116 0.78 10.22 4.99
N ILE A 117 1.81 9.50 4.54
CA ILE A 117 2.10 8.16 5.03
C ILE A 117 3.08 8.27 6.18
N LEU A 118 2.68 7.74 7.34
CA LEU A 118 3.56 7.50 8.47
C LEU A 118 4.07 6.06 8.41
N LYS A 119 5.36 5.87 8.64
CA LYS A 119 5.98 4.58 8.88
C LYS A 119 6.55 4.58 10.28
N ASN A 120 6.09 3.65 11.12
CA ASN A 120 6.49 3.56 12.53
C ASN A 120 6.31 4.90 13.29
N GLY A 121 5.20 5.60 13.00
CA GLY A 121 4.85 6.89 13.60
C GLY A 121 5.63 8.09 13.08
N THR A 122 6.46 7.93 12.05
CA THR A 122 7.23 9.02 11.44
C THR A 122 6.80 9.24 10.00
N ILE A 123 6.64 10.50 9.57
CA ILE A 123 6.30 10.84 8.20
C ILE A 123 7.35 10.24 7.25
N LEU A 124 6.91 9.36 6.37
CA LEU A 124 7.74 8.79 5.33
C LEU A 124 7.74 9.67 4.08
N PHE A 125 6.54 10.05 3.62
CA PHE A 125 6.33 10.99 2.51
C PHE A 125 4.90 11.53 2.48
N TYR A 126 4.68 12.58 1.70
CA TYR A 126 3.38 13.16 1.45
C TYR A 126 2.71 12.46 0.28
N LEU A 127 1.52 11.91 0.50
CA LEU A 127 0.68 11.37 -0.56
C LEU A 127 0.07 12.50 -1.39
N ASP A 128 -0.39 13.55 -0.70
CA ASP A 128 -0.93 14.74 -1.35
C ASP A 128 -0.69 15.99 -0.51
N PHE A 129 -0.58 17.14 -1.18
CA PHE A 129 -0.43 18.44 -0.56
C PHE A 129 -1.27 19.48 -1.30
N ILE A 130 -2.30 19.98 -0.62
CA ILE A 130 -3.30 20.88 -1.15
C ILE A 130 -3.08 22.27 -0.55
N VAL A 131 -3.02 23.30 -1.40
CA VAL A 131 -3.01 24.69 -0.99
C VAL A 131 -4.23 25.37 -1.59
N THR A 132 -5.12 25.89 -0.76
CA THR A 132 -6.31 26.61 -1.20
C THR A 132 -6.01 28.09 -1.41
N GLU A 133 -6.51 28.66 -2.51
CA GLU A 133 -6.31 30.07 -2.84
C GLU A 133 -7.32 30.99 -2.14
N ILE A 134 -6.93 32.28 -1.98
CA ILE A 134 -7.84 33.31 -1.47
C ILE A 134 -8.95 33.54 -2.49
N GLY A 135 -10.21 33.41 -2.04
CA GLY A 135 -11.40 33.67 -2.88
C GLY A 135 -11.95 32.45 -3.60
N TYR A 136 -11.35 31.28 -3.45
CA TYR A 136 -11.89 30.01 -3.89
C TYR A 136 -12.05 29.06 -2.70
N GLU A 137 -13.29 28.74 -2.34
CA GLU A 137 -13.62 27.75 -1.31
C GLU A 137 -13.94 26.41 -1.97
N PRO A 138 -12.97 25.51 -2.15
CA PRO A 138 -13.28 24.17 -2.57
C PRO A 138 -13.95 23.46 -1.38
N SER A 139 -15.29 23.37 -1.39
CA SER A 139 -15.98 22.57 -0.36
C SER A 139 -15.56 21.11 -0.38
N TYR A 140 -15.03 20.65 -1.51
CA TYR A 140 -14.60 19.25 -1.71
C TYR A 140 -13.32 19.17 -2.53
N TYR A 141 -12.46 18.21 -2.19
CA TYR A 141 -11.26 17.90 -2.95
C TYR A 141 -11.06 16.38 -3.02
N ASN A 142 -10.80 15.87 -4.23
CA ASN A 142 -10.60 14.45 -4.45
C ASN A 142 -9.11 14.12 -4.52
N VAL A 143 -8.63 13.40 -3.53
CA VAL A 143 -7.25 12.88 -3.47
C VAL A 143 -7.20 11.57 -4.24
N HIS A 144 -6.26 11.48 -5.20
CA HIS A 144 -5.88 10.24 -5.84
C HIS A 144 -4.36 10.16 -5.80
N ALA A 145 -3.84 9.28 -4.96
CA ALA A 145 -2.41 9.19 -4.75
C ALA A 145 -1.94 7.74 -4.63
N GLU A 146 -0.67 7.53 -4.93
CA GLU A 146 0.00 6.26 -4.72
C GLU A 146 1.41 6.45 -4.20
N GLY A 147 1.92 5.44 -3.51
CA GLY A 147 3.28 5.43 -3.01
C GLY A 147 3.76 4.03 -2.70
N TYR A 148 5.07 3.93 -2.43
CA TYR A 148 5.71 2.65 -2.11
C TYR A 148 6.37 2.72 -0.74
N VAL A 149 6.17 1.66 0.06
CA VAL A 149 6.80 1.52 1.38
C VAL A 149 7.62 0.23 1.38
N LEU A 150 8.90 0.35 1.70
CA LEU A 150 9.74 -0.79 1.99
C LEU A 150 9.56 -1.21 3.45
N SER A 151 9.21 -2.46 3.69
CA SER A 151 9.08 -3.05 5.01
C SER A 151 10.16 -4.11 5.27
N ASP A 152 10.59 -4.21 6.53
CA ASP A 152 11.42 -5.31 7.02
C ASP A 152 10.60 -6.52 7.52
N GLY A 153 9.27 -6.43 7.46
CA GLY A 153 8.32 -7.45 7.93
C GLY A 153 7.79 -7.19 9.34
N ASN A 154 8.19 -6.10 9.99
CA ASN A 154 7.71 -5.69 11.33
C ASN A 154 7.25 -4.23 11.36
N ASP A 155 7.36 -3.54 10.25
CA ASP A 155 6.94 -2.14 10.14
C ASP A 155 5.41 -2.01 10.15
N TYR A 156 4.93 -0.87 10.60
CA TYR A 156 3.54 -0.48 10.40
C TYR A 156 3.43 0.86 9.67
N ILE A 157 2.30 1.03 9.01
CA ILE A 157 1.90 2.28 8.38
C ILE A 157 0.61 2.81 8.97
N GLU A 158 0.48 4.13 8.95
CA GLU A 158 -0.72 4.89 9.25
C GLU A 158 -0.86 5.97 8.18
N ILE A 159 -2.08 6.37 7.86
CA ILE A 159 -2.34 7.48 6.95
C ILE A 159 -2.88 8.63 7.79
N ASN A 160 -2.20 9.76 7.70
CA ASN A 160 -2.50 10.94 8.51
C ASN A 160 -3.04 12.07 7.64
N GLY A 161 -4.10 12.71 8.11
CA GLY A 161 -4.56 13.98 7.60
C GLY A 161 -4.08 15.11 8.49
N LEU A 162 -3.44 16.13 7.91
CA LEU A 162 -2.91 17.29 8.62
C LEU A 162 -3.26 18.59 7.91
N SER A 163 -3.74 19.59 8.66
CA SER A 163 -3.94 20.96 8.15
C SER A 163 -3.22 22.01 8.98
N THR A 164 -3.18 23.24 8.49
CA THR A 164 -2.59 24.39 9.20
C THR A 164 -3.53 25.02 10.24
N GLY A 165 -4.37 24.21 10.89
CA GLY A 165 -5.18 24.60 12.03
C GLY A 165 -6.67 24.73 11.74
N ASP A 166 -7.13 24.27 10.57
CA ASP A 166 -8.56 24.16 10.26
C ASP A 166 -9.02 22.72 10.19
N PRO A 167 -10.23 22.42 10.67
CA PRO A 167 -10.84 21.11 10.52
C PRO A 167 -10.99 20.74 9.04
N PHE A 168 -10.81 19.47 8.73
CA PHE A 168 -11.18 18.88 7.44
C PHE A 168 -11.36 17.37 7.63
N TYR A 169 -12.10 16.73 6.73
CA TYR A 169 -12.52 15.36 6.94
C TYR A 169 -12.62 14.59 5.62
N PRO A 170 -12.45 13.26 5.63
CA PRO A 170 -12.94 12.41 4.55
C PRO A 170 -14.47 12.48 4.48
N TYR A 171 -15.03 12.49 3.27
CA TYR A 171 -16.47 12.53 3.08
C TYR A 171 -17.09 11.16 3.39
N ALA A 172 -17.58 11.01 4.62
CA ALA A 172 -18.09 9.75 5.14
C ALA A 172 -19.56 9.44 4.79
N ILE A 173 -20.36 10.44 4.35
CA ILE A 173 -21.82 10.30 4.19
C ILE A 173 -22.21 9.25 3.13
N ASP A 174 -21.40 9.04 2.13
CA ASP A 174 -21.65 8.04 1.06
C ASP A 174 -20.44 7.15 0.79
N GLN A 175 -19.63 6.84 1.70
CA GLN A 175 -18.45 5.93 1.72
C GLN A 175 -17.90 5.43 0.35
N LYS A 176 -18.66 5.60 -0.75
CA LYS A 176 -18.31 5.20 -2.13
C LYS A 176 -17.19 6.01 -2.76
N HIS A 177 -16.85 7.13 -2.14
CA HIS A 177 -15.77 8.01 -2.61
C HIS A 177 -14.41 7.63 -2.05
N ASN A 178 -14.38 6.79 -1.01
CA ASN A 178 -13.17 6.48 -0.26
C ASN A 178 -12.75 5.04 -0.47
N GLN A 179 -11.51 4.83 -0.91
CA GLN A 179 -10.92 3.52 -1.07
C GLN A 179 -9.43 3.56 -0.77
N LEU A 180 -8.96 2.55 -0.04
CA LEU A 180 -7.55 2.24 0.09
C LEU A 180 -7.28 0.84 -0.49
N VAL A 181 -6.24 0.73 -1.31
CA VAL A 181 -5.74 -0.54 -1.84
C VAL A 181 -4.29 -0.71 -1.43
N LEU A 182 -3.95 -1.89 -0.95
CA LEU A 182 -2.61 -2.28 -0.59
C LEU A 182 -2.19 -3.54 -1.37
N GLU A 183 -1.04 -3.45 -2.03
CA GLU A 183 -0.46 -4.54 -2.81
C GLU A 183 0.97 -4.82 -2.34
N PHE A 184 1.30 -6.09 -2.16
CA PHE A 184 2.68 -6.52 -1.99
C PHE A 184 3.32 -6.67 -3.38
N VAL A 185 4.46 -6.03 -3.59
CA VAL A 185 5.09 -5.95 -4.92
C VAL A 185 6.13 -7.03 -5.11
N SER A 186 7.10 -7.14 -4.22
CA SER A 186 8.10 -8.20 -4.26
C SER A 186 9.03 -8.17 -3.04
N ILE A 187 9.76 -9.24 -2.85
CA ILE A 187 10.94 -9.33 -2.00
C ILE A 187 12.15 -8.90 -2.84
N ILE A 188 13.02 -8.09 -2.26
CA ILE A 188 14.31 -7.71 -2.87
C ILE A 188 15.37 -8.72 -2.48
#